data_f9b8e54db57f6333c750a04363573ea5
#
_entry.id   f9b8e54db57f6333c750a04363573ea5
#
_cell.length_a   1.000
_cell.length_b   1.000
_cell.length_c   1.000
_cell.angle_alpha   90.00
_cell.angle_beta   90.00
_cell.angle_gamma   90.00
#
_symmetry.space_group_name_H-M   'P 1'
#
loop_
_entity.id
_entity.type
_entity.pdbx_description
1 polymer ?
#
loop_
_entity_poly.entity_id
_entity_poly.type
_entity_poly.pdbx_seq_one_letter_code
_entity_poly.pdbx_strand_id
1 'polypeptide(L)'
;MTGQIHEALAAVMADCTHVAKRDRNDHQRFMFRGIDAVVNAVGPILREHHVTVRPVVQHVSYDVVQTTTGKPATACRVIVDYVFGAPDGSEITATVAAEAWDSGDKAAPKAMSVAFRTALLQTLALPTDEPDPDSHTFERQQVTQQPQAGGNKASKAQIAKIHASLSELSWPPAWEEFDERTKKLKLATIATGREITSTADLTAAEAGDFITYIATRIADQKKEQAS
;
A
#
# COMPACT_ATOMS: atom_id res chain seq x y z
N MET A 1 30.84 1.72 -32.42
CA MET A 1 31.64 2.16 -31.25
C MET A 1 30.69 2.25 -30.09
N THR A 2 30.92 1.58 -29.01
CA THR A 2 30.22 1.72 -27.74
C THR A 2 30.48 3.14 -27.23
N GLY A 3 29.44 3.92 -26.88
CA GLY A 3 29.63 5.28 -26.35
C GLY A 3 30.30 5.23 -24.97
N GLN A 4 31.02 6.30 -24.62
CA GLN A 4 31.81 6.40 -23.37
C GLN A 4 30.92 6.19 -22.12
N ILE A 5 29.61 6.41 -22.20
CA ILE A 5 28.70 6.22 -21.05
C ILE A 5 28.74 4.79 -20.49
N HIS A 6 28.88 3.77 -21.35
CA HIS A 6 28.91 2.37 -20.88
C HIS A 6 30.17 2.07 -20.10
N GLU A 7 31.33 2.58 -20.57
CA GLU A 7 32.61 2.43 -19.88
C GLU A 7 32.62 3.22 -18.57
N ALA A 8 32.12 4.45 -18.60
CA ALA A 8 32.01 5.30 -17.40
C ALA A 8 31.16 4.67 -16.32
N LEU A 9 29.97 4.14 -16.70
CA LEU A 9 29.08 3.47 -15.73
C LEU A 9 29.68 2.17 -15.20
N ALA A 10 30.40 1.40 -16.03
CA ALA A 10 31.10 0.22 -15.55
C ALA A 10 32.18 0.58 -14.51
N ALA A 11 32.90 1.69 -14.72
CA ALA A 11 33.88 2.20 -13.76
C ALA A 11 33.22 2.68 -12.47
N VAL A 12 32.09 3.43 -12.57
CA VAL A 12 31.26 3.83 -11.40
C VAL A 12 30.83 2.61 -10.60
N MET A 13 30.37 1.54 -11.27
CA MET A 13 29.94 0.31 -10.60
C MET A 13 31.10 -0.41 -9.89
N ALA A 14 32.30 -0.39 -10.48
CA ALA A 14 33.50 -0.99 -9.88
C ALA A 14 33.93 -0.25 -8.60
N ASP A 15 33.83 1.08 -8.58
CA ASP A 15 34.25 1.91 -7.45
C ASP A 15 33.19 2.02 -6.36
N CYS A 16 31.90 1.82 -6.70
CA CYS A 16 30.81 1.88 -5.75
C CYS A 16 30.51 0.52 -5.11
N THR A 17 31.37 0.09 -4.19
CA THR A 17 31.30 -1.26 -3.63
C THR A 17 30.31 -1.46 -2.50
N HIS A 18 29.87 -0.38 -1.81
CA HIS A 18 28.96 -0.50 -0.67
C HIS A 18 28.25 0.81 -0.34
N VAL A 19 26.95 0.74 -0.07
CA VAL A 19 26.14 1.83 0.49
C VAL A 19 25.55 1.37 1.82
N ALA A 20 26.07 1.88 2.93
CA ALA A 20 25.60 1.50 4.27
C ALA A 20 24.18 1.95 4.56
N LYS A 21 23.39 1.09 5.24
CA LYS A 21 22.11 1.48 5.83
C LYS A 21 22.38 2.32 7.07
N ARG A 22 22.07 3.61 7.04
CA ARG A 22 22.23 4.52 8.18
C ARG A 22 20.93 5.09 8.71
N ASP A 23 19.86 5.03 7.92
CA ASP A 23 18.59 5.63 8.26
C ASP A 23 17.68 4.59 8.93
N ARG A 24 17.02 4.99 10.04
CA ARG A 24 16.06 4.17 10.77
C ARG A 24 14.66 4.72 10.61
N ASN A 25 13.74 3.86 10.22
CA ASN A 25 12.32 4.18 10.27
C ASN A 25 11.78 3.80 11.66
N ASP A 26 11.58 4.79 12.53
CA ASP A 26 11.13 4.57 13.90
C ASP A 26 9.68 4.06 14.00
N HIS A 27 8.83 4.35 13.01
CA HIS A 27 7.45 3.86 12.98
C HIS A 27 7.35 2.38 12.62
N GLN A 28 8.21 1.89 11.72
CA GLN A 28 8.20 0.50 11.26
C GLN A 28 9.38 -0.33 11.78
N ARG A 29 10.27 0.29 12.56
CA ARG A 29 11.42 -0.32 13.25
C ARG A 29 12.40 -1.07 12.34
N PHE A 30 12.58 -0.62 11.08
CA PHE A 30 13.59 -1.18 10.18
C PHE A 30 14.59 -0.12 9.73
N MET A 31 15.80 -0.61 9.37
CA MET A 31 16.85 0.22 8.79
C MET A 31 16.67 0.26 7.27
N PHE A 32 16.74 1.45 6.67
CA PHE A 32 16.66 1.61 5.23
C PHE A 32 17.77 2.53 4.70
N ARG A 33 17.97 2.52 3.39
CA ARG A 33 18.83 3.47 2.70
C ARG A 33 17.99 4.63 2.23
N GLY A 34 18.10 5.77 2.92
CA GLY A 34 17.51 7.01 2.42
C GLY A 34 18.16 7.44 1.13
N ILE A 35 17.49 8.33 0.39
CA ILE A 35 18.07 8.93 -0.83
C ILE A 35 19.41 9.60 -0.53
N ASP A 36 19.54 10.27 0.60
CA ASP A 36 20.77 10.99 0.99
C ASP A 36 21.97 10.04 1.12
N ALA A 37 21.78 8.85 1.73
CA ALA A 37 22.83 7.86 1.87
C ALA A 37 23.31 7.36 0.50
N VAL A 38 22.41 7.12 -0.44
CA VAL A 38 22.74 6.67 -1.80
C VAL A 38 23.42 7.79 -2.59
N VAL A 39 22.88 9.00 -2.58
CA VAL A 39 23.45 10.14 -3.32
C VAL A 39 24.83 10.52 -2.77
N ASN A 40 25.00 10.50 -1.44
CA ASN A 40 26.29 10.81 -0.82
C ASN A 40 27.37 9.76 -1.14
N ALA A 41 27.00 8.50 -1.33
CA ALA A 41 27.94 7.46 -1.71
C ALA A 41 28.25 7.49 -3.21
N VAL A 42 27.21 7.59 -4.06
CA VAL A 42 27.33 7.47 -5.52
C VAL A 42 27.74 8.79 -6.18
N GLY A 43 27.24 9.92 -5.69
CA GLY A 43 27.46 11.22 -6.32
C GLY A 43 28.92 11.64 -6.50
N PRO A 44 29.85 11.44 -5.54
CA PRO A 44 31.28 11.68 -5.75
C PRO A 44 31.87 10.85 -6.89
N ILE A 45 31.50 9.56 -6.94
CA ILE A 45 32.00 8.60 -7.95
C ILE A 45 31.48 8.96 -9.35
N LEU A 46 30.20 9.32 -9.48
CA LEU A 46 29.64 9.81 -10.76
C LEU A 46 30.42 11.05 -11.28
N ARG A 47 30.75 11.98 -10.39
CA ARG A 47 31.56 13.17 -10.76
C ARG A 47 32.98 12.81 -11.19
N GLU A 48 33.61 11.87 -10.49
CA GLU A 48 34.95 11.39 -10.82
C GLU A 48 35.01 10.79 -12.22
N HIS A 49 33.97 10.01 -12.59
CA HIS A 49 33.88 9.40 -13.92
C HIS A 49 33.11 10.28 -14.93
N HIS A 50 32.92 11.57 -14.64
CA HIS A 50 32.28 12.54 -15.52
C HIS A 50 30.86 12.15 -16.00
N VAL A 51 30.13 11.39 -15.19
CA VAL A 51 28.75 11.00 -15.48
C VAL A 51 27.78 12.03 -14.90
N THR A 52 26.94 12.58 -15.77
CA THR A 52 25.80 13.43 -15.38
C THR A 52 24.54 12.60 -15.26
N VAL A 53 23.63 12.99 -14.35
CA VAL A 53 22.30 12.36 -14.22
C VAL A 53 21.26 13.47 -14.21
N ARG A 54 20.25 13.36 -15.10
CA ARG A 54 19.12 14.30 -15.14
C ARG A 54 17.79 13.56 -15.17
N PRO A 55 16.78 14.00 -14.39
CA PRO A 55 15.44 13.45 -14.46
C PRO A 55 14.64 14.08 -15.61
N VAL A 56 13.81 13.26 -16.26
CA VAL A 56 12.77 13.69 -17.20
C VAL A 56 11.47 13.04 -16.75
N VAL A 57 10.54 13.84 -16.21
CA VAL A 57 9.25 13.32 -15.74
C VAL A 57 8.37 13.01 -16.94
N GLN A 58 8.04 11.73 -17.12
CA GLN A 58 7.17 11.25 -18.21
C GLN A 58 5.70 11.31 -17.80
N HIS A 59 5.41 10.99 -16.54
CA HIS A 59 4.06 11.02 -16.01
C HIS A 59 4.04 11.38 -14.53
N VAL A 60 3.01 12.12 -14.13
CA VAL A 60 2.70 12.39 -12.73
C VAL A 60 1.18 12.35 -12.52
N SER A 61 0.72 11.68 -11.49
CA SER A 61 -0.68 11.70 -11.08
C SER A 61 -0.80 11.83 -9.57
N TYR A 62 -1.93 12.37 -9.14
CA TYR A 62 -2.25 12.57 -7.73
C TYR A 62 -3.61 12.00 -7.42
N ASP A 63 -3.71 11.25 -6.32
CA ASP A 63 -4.95 10.72 -5.80
C ASP A 63 -5.11 11.11 -4.33
N VAL A 64 -6.34 11.38 -3.93
CA VAL A 64 -6.67 11.52 -2.51
C VAL A 64 -6.86 10.12 -1.93
N VAL A 65 -6.09 9.82 -0.89
CA VAL A 65 -6.13 8.53 -0.19
C VAL A 65 -6.39 8.75 1.29
N GLN A 66 -6.81 7.72 1.99
CA GLN A 66 -6.96 7.76 3.45
C GLN A 66 -5.83 6.99 4.12
N THR A 67 -5.23 7.60 5.14
CA THR A 67 -4.25 6.92 6.00
C THR A 67 -4.94 5.86 6.86
N THR A 68 -4.18 4.96 7.47
CA THR A 68 -4.67 3.96 8.43
C THR A 68 -5.44 4.55 9.62
N THR A 69 -5.23 5.84 9.90
CA THR A 69 -5.94 6.59 10.94
C THR A 69 -7.16 7.36 10.42
N GLY A 70 -7.55 7.16 9.14
CA GLY A 70 -8.70 7.82 8.51
C GLY A 70 -8.46 9.27 8.10
N LYS A 71 -7.24 9.79 8.21
CA LYS A 71 -6.92 11.15 7.78
C LYS A 71 -6.67 11.19 6.27
N PRO A 72 -7.09 12.26 5.57
CA PRO A 72 -6.78 12.41 4.15
C PRO A 72 -5.26 12.59 3.94
N ALA A 73 -4.78 12.04 2.85
CA ALA A 73 -3.41 12.21 2.36
C ALA A 73 -3.43 12.25 0.83
N THR A 74 -2.37 12.77 0.24
CA THR A 74 -2.17 12.78 -1.20
C THR A 74 -1.18 11.69 -1.56
N ALA A 75 -1.58 10.76 -2.43
CA ALA A 75 -0.68 9.83 -3.11
C ALA A 75 -0.19 10.50 -4.40
N CYS A 76 1.12 10.51 -4.62
CA CYS A 76 1.73 10.96 -5.87
C CYS A 76 2.40 9.75 -6.53
N ARG A 77 2.02 9.46 -7.79
CA ARG A 77 2.67 8.46 -8.63
C ARG A 77 3.43 9.16 -9.73
N VAL A 78 4.66 8.72 -9.98
CA VAL A 78 5.52 9.28 -11.02
C VAL A 78 6.11 8.17 -11.89
N ILE A 79 6.30 8.48 -13.18
CA ILE A 79 7.18 7.73 -14.08
C ILE A 79 8.25 8.72 -14.51
N VAL A 80 9.52 8.39 -14.25
CA VAL A 80 10.66 9.27 -14.47
C VAL A 80 11.74 8.53 -15.24
N ASP A 81 12.22 9.15 -16.31
CA ASP A 81 13.44 8.74 -16.99
C ASP A 81 14.63 9.45 -16.34
N TYR A 82 15.56 8.67 -15.84
CA TYR A 82 16.88 9.15 -15.41
C TYR A 82 17.88 8.94 -16.53
N VAL A 83 18.31 10.03 -17.14
CA VAL A 83 19.23 10.01 -18.26
C VAL A 83 20.64 10.22 -17.72
N PHE A 84 21.47 9.19 -17.89
CA PHE A 84 22.90 9.20 -17.55
C PHE A 84 23.68 9.56 -18.81
N GLY A 85 24.49 10.63 -18.75
CA GLY A 85 25.21 11.15 -19.90
C GLY A 85 26.70 11.24 -19.65
N ALA A 86 27.50 10.98 -20.68
CA ALA A 86 28.95 11.13 -20.69
C ALA A 86 29.40 12.36 -21.52
N PRO A 87 30.67 12.82 -21.39
CA PRO A 87 31.15 14.02 -22.10
C PRO A 87 31.11 13.94 -23.62
N ASP A 88 31.13 12.73 -24.20
CA ASP A 88 31.03 12.51 -25.65
C ASP A 88 29.59 12.66 -26.18
N GLY A 89 28.63 12.96 -25.29
CA GLY A 89 27.21 13.07 -25.63
C GLY A 89 26.48 11.72 -25.68
N SER A 90 27.16 10.59 -25.39
CA SER A 90 26.47 9.32 -25.28
C SER A 90 25.62 9.26 -24.00
N GLU A 91 24.42 8.67 -24.10
CA GLU A 91 23.47 8.60 -23.01
C GLU A 91 22.86 7.18 -22.88
N ILE A 92 22.49 6.82 -21.67
CA ILE A 92 21.56 5.70 -21.39
C ILE A 92 20.43 6.21 -20.50
N THR A 93 19.27 5.58 -20.62
CA THR A 93 18.08 5.97 -19.87
C THR A 93 17.61 4.82 -19.00
N ALA A 94 17.31 5.13 -17.73
CA ALA A 94 16.66 4.23 -16.81
C ALA A 94 15.28 4.79 -16.44
N THR A 95 14.21 4.10 -16.84
CA THR A 95 12.83 4.48 -16.53
C THR A 95 12.39 3.81 -15.23
N VAL A 96 11.91 4.62 -14.28
CA VAL A 96 11.47 4.15 -12.96
C VAL A 96 10.09 4.69 -12.63
N ALA A 97 9.23 3.80 -12.14
CA ALA A 97 7.95 4.17 -11.52
C ALA A 97 8.10 4.24 -9.99
N ALA A 98 7.51 5.24 -9.37
CA ALA A 98 7.51 5.38 -7.92
C ALA A 98 6.22 6.01 -7.40
N GLU A 99 5.93 5.72 -6.14
CA GLU A 99 4.80 6.30 -5.42
C GLU A 99 5.24 6.75 -4.03
N ALA A 100 4.66 7.84 -3.56
CA ALA A 100 4.76 8.26 -2.17
C ALA A 100 3.49 8.96 -1.70
N TRP A 101 3.23 8.87 -0.40
CA TRP A 101 2.09 9.49 0.24
C TRP A 101 2.54 10.56 1.22
N ASP A 102 1.77 11.65 1.27
CA ASP A 102 1.99 12.72 2.23
C ASP A 102 0.66 13.36 2.65
N SER A 103 0.53 13.69 3.93
CA SER A 103 -0.65 14.39 4.45
C SER A 103 -0.60 15.91 4.25
N GLY A 104 0.51 16.42 3.72
CA GLY A 104 0.72 17.83 3.39
C GLY A 104 1.05 18.00 1.90
N ASP A 105 2.06 18.80 1.61
CA ASP A 105 2.46 19.24 0.26
C ASP A 105 3.67 18.49 -0.33
N LYS A 106 4.16 17.43 0.37
CA LYS A 106 5.45 16.80 0.04
C LYS A 106 5.31 15.46 -0.72
N ALA A 107 4.12 15.10 -1.20
CA ALA A 107 3.93 13.83 -1.90
C ALA A 107 4.83 13.71 -3.15
N ALA A 108 4.88 14.75 -4.01
CA ALA A 108 5.70 14.75 -5.21
C ALA A 108 7.21 14.67 -4.92
N PRO A 109 7.82 15.53 -4.08
CA PRO A 109 9.25 15.41 -3.78
C PRO A 109 9.61 14.07 -3.10
N LYS A 110 8.71 13.48 -2.30
CA LYS A 110 8.91 12.14 -1.74
C LYS A 110 8.92 11.08 -2.85
N ALA A 111 7.95 11.11 -3.78
CA ALA A 111 7.90 10.19 -4.92
C ALA A 111 9.16 10.29 -5.80
N MET A 112 9.60 11.53 -6.10
CA MET A 112 10.84 11.77 -6.85
C MET A 112 12.09 11.25 -6.12
N SER A 113 12.15 11.38 -4.79
CA SER A 113 13.25 10.85 -3.98
C SER A 113 13.30 9.31 -4.03
N VAL A 114 12.13 8.66 -3.96
CA VAL A 114 12.02 7.19 -4.11
C VAL A 114 12.44 6.77 -5.50
N ALA A 115 11.96 7.46 -6.55
CA ALA A 115 12.32 7.18 -7.94
C ALA A 115 13.83 7.28 -8.16
N PHE A 116 14.46 8.38 -7.71
CA PHE A 116 15.91 8.59 -7.90
C PHE A 116 16.75 7.55 -7.16
N ARG A 117 16.42 7.25 -5.91
CA ARG A 117 17.07 6.19 -5.16
C ARG A 117 16.99 4.85 -5.91
N THR A 118 15.82 4.50 -6.40
CA THR A 118 15.58 3.26 -7.16
C THR A 118 16.39 3.23 -8.46
N ALA A 119 16.41 4.34 -9.20
CA ALA A 119 17.20 4.45 -10.42
C ALA A 119 18.70 4.19 -10.16
N LEU A 120 19.29 4.83 -9.13
CA LEU A 120 20.69 4.63 -8.80
C LEU A 120 21.00 3.20 -8.36
N LEU A 121 20.16 2.63 -7.46
CA LEU A 121 20.36 1.27 -6.96
C LEU A 121 20.29 0.23 -8.07
N GLN A 122 19.34 0.34 -8.98
CA GLN A 122 19.11 -0.65 -10.04
C GLN A 122 20.05 -0.47 -11.21
N THR A 123 20.28 0.77 -11.67
CA THR A 123 21.16 1.04 -12.82
C THR A 123 22.61 0.69 -12.53
N LEU A 124 23.07 0.92 -11.29
CA LEU A 124 24.43 0.65 -10.88
C LEU A 124 24.59 -0.72 -10.20
N ALA A 125 23.53 -1.53 -10.14
CA ALA A 125 23.52 -2.84 -9.48
C ALA A 125 24.17 -2.79 -8.08
N LEU A 126 23.86 -1.74 -7.31
CA LEU A 126 24.50 -1.52 -6.01
C LEU A 126 24.15 -2.66 -5.05
N PRO A 127 25.15 -3.22 -4.34
CA PRO A 127 24.90 -4.29 -3.38
C PRO A 127 23.90 -3.82 -2.33
N THR A 128 22.87 -4.62 -2.13
CA THR A 128 21.89 -4.41 -1.06
C THR A 128 22.11 -5.50 -0.03
N ASP A 129 22.39 -5.13 1.26
CA ASP A 129 22.34 -6.08 2.37
C ASP A 129 20.89 -6.37 2.77
N GLU A 130 19.92 -6.07 1.90
CA GLU A 130 18.53 -6.42 2.14
C GLU A 130 18.39 -7.91 1.95
N PRO A 131 17.84 -8.64 2.96
CA PRO A 131 17.36 -9.98 2.69
C PRO A 131 16.41 -9.87 1.50
N ASP A 132 16.61 -10.74 0.52
CA ASP A 132 15.74 -10.83 -0.63
C ASP A 132 14.27 -10.78 -0.16
N PRO A 133 13.44 -9.85 -0.64
CA PRO A 133 12.03 -9.84 -0.32
C PRO A 133 11.36 -11.17 -0.60
N ASP A 134 11.88 -11.93 -1.58
CA ASP A 134 11.43 -13.27 -1.91
C ASP A 134 12.00 -14.35 -0.97
N SER A 135 13.01 -14.06 -0.13
CA SER A 135 13.52 -14.99 0.89
C SER A 135 12.52 -15.23 2.01
N HIS A 136 11.53 -14.38 2.16
CA HIS A 136 10.32 -14.56 2.94
C HIS A 136 9.13 -14.77 2.00
N THR A 137 9.26 -15.71 1.07
CA THR A 137 8.11 -16.20 0.33
C THR A 137 7.19 -16.84 1.36
N PHE A 138 6.21 -16.08 1.83
CA PHE A 138 4.96 -16.71 2.21
C PHE A 138 4.52 -17.42 0.94
N GLU A 139 4.60 -18.76 0.91
CA GLU A 139 3.95 -19.52 -0.14
C GLU A 139 2.61 -18.86 -0.38
N ARG A 140 2.40 -18.33 -1.59
CA ARG A 140 1.08 -17.97 -2.05
C ARG A 140 0.28 -19.26 -1.99
N GLN A 141 -0.33 -19.53 -0.85
CA GLN A 141 -1.49 -20.38 -0.85
C GLN A 141 -2.38 -19.82 -1.93
N GLN A 142 -2.67 -20.66 -2.92
CA GLN A 142 -3.60 -20.31 -3.99
C GLN A 142 -4.74 -19.53 -3.36
N VAL A 143 -4.84 -18.25 -3.72
CA VAL A 143 -5.94 -17.39 -3.32
C VAL A 143 -7.17 -17.93 -4.05
N THR A 144 -7.79 -18.93 -3.48
CA THR A 144 -9.24 -18.97 -3.50
C THR A 144 -9.63 -17.65 -2.87
N GLN A 145 -10.21 -16.76 -3.68
CA GLN A 145 -10.64 -15.43 -3.29
C GLN A 145 -11.56 -15.53 -2.06
N GLN A 146 -10.96 -15.46 -0.87
CA GLN A 146 -11.65 -15.05 0.33
C GLN A 146 -11.18 -13.62 0.61
N PRO A 147 -12.09 -12.66 0.71
CA PRO A 147 -11.76 -11.30 1.10
C PRO A 147 -11.12 -11.37 2.50
N GLN A 148 -9.82 -11.04 2.60
CA GLN A 148 -9.15 -10.96 3.89
C GLN A 148 -9.72 -9.76 4.67
N ALA A 149 -10.46 -10.07 5.72
CA ALA A 149 -10.85 -9.15 6.77
C ALA A 149 -9.63 -8.72 7.59
N GLY A 150 -8.85 -7.79 7.06
CA GLY A 150 -7.75 -7.11 7.75
C GLY A 150 -8.22 -5.82 8.44
N GLY A 151 -9.36 -5.84 9.13
CA GLY A 151 -9.86 -4.76 9.97
C GLY A 151 -9.78 -5.15 11.44
N ASN A 152 -9.63 -4.19 12.35
CA ASN A 152 -9.81 -4.41 13.78
C ASN A 152 -11.14 -5.14 14.01
N LYS A 153 -11.14 -6.19 14.84
CA LYS A 153 -12.36 -6.91 15.20
C LYS A 153 -13.40 -5.95 15.78
N ALA A 154 -14.68 -6.28 15.55
CA ALA A 154 -15.79 -5.53 16.12
C ALA A 154 -15.63 -5.37 17.63
N SER A 155 -15.84 -4.18 18.13
CA SER A 155 -15.81 -3.90 19.58
C SER A 155 -16.97 -4.58 20.30
N LYS A 156 -16.79 -4.88 21.58
CA LYS A 156 -17.87 -5.42 22.41
C LYS A 156 -19.14 -4.56 22.36
N ALA A 157 -19.00 -3.24 22.27
CA ALA A 157 -20.11 -2.30 22.14
C ALA A 157 -20.86 -2.47 20.82
N GLN A 158 -20.15 -2.65 19.70
CA GLN A 158 -20.77 -2.90 18.40
C GLN A 158 -21.49 -4.26 18.38
N ILE A 159 -20.89 -5.30 18.92
CA ILE A 159 -21.51 -6.64 19.03
C ILE A 159 -22.77 -6.58 19.89
N ALA A 160 -22.72 -5.91 21.03
CA ALA A 160 -23.91 -5.70 21.89
C ALA A 160 -25.01 -4.95 21.17
N LYS A 161 -24.67 -3.90 20.40
CA LYS A 161 -25.63 -3.13 19.59
C LYS A 161 -26.25 -3.98 18.48
N ILE A 162 -25.49 -4.81 17.79
CA ILE A 162 -25.99 -5.75 16.79
C ILE A 162 -27.04 -6.68 17.43
N HIS A 163 -26.69 -7.30 18.56
CA HIS A 163 -27.63 -8.22 19.24
C HIS A 163 -28.92 -7.53 19.70
N ALA A 164 -28.82 -6.31 20.23
CA ALA A 164 -29.98 -5.51 20.62
C ALA A 164 -30.87 -5.17 19.42
N SER A 165 -30.28 -4.68 18.32
CA SER A 165 -31.02 -4.33 17.11
C SER A 165 -31.67 -5.55 16.44
N LEU A 166 -31.02 -6.71 16.46
CA LEU A 166 -31.57 -7.96 15.91
C LEU A 166 -32.79 -8.46 16.71
N SER A 167 -32.90 -8.13 17.99
CA SER A 167 -34.08 -8.50 18.80
C SER A 167 -35.34 -7.66 18.47
N GLU A 168 -35.17 -6.51 17.80
CA GLU A 168 -36.28 -5.65 17.34
C GLU A 168 -36.74 -6.02 15.91
N LEU A 169 -36.02 -6.89 15.21
CA LEU A 169 -36.31 -7.22 13.82
C LEU A 169 -37.34 -8.34 13.72
N SER A 170 -38.37 -8.16 12.93
CA SER A 170 -39.30 -9.22 12.55
C SER A 170 -38.68 -10.07 11.42
N TRP A 171 -38.68 -11.39 11.61
CA TRP A 171 -38.10 -12.31 10.65
C TRP A 171 -39.07 -12.64 9.52
N PRO A 172 -38.61 -12.83 8.28
CA PRO A 172 -39.45 -13.30 7.16
C PRO A 172 -40.05 -14.66 7.47
N PRO A 173 -41.30 -14.97 7.05
CA PRO A 173 -41.93 -16.27 7.27
C PRO A 173 -41.08 -17.45 6.74
N ALA A 174 -40.35 -17.24 5.64
CA ALA A 174 -39.45 -18.25 5.09
C ALA A 174 -38.27 -18.62 5.99
N TRP A 175 -38.06 -17.89 7.09
CA TRP A 175 -36.97 -18.14 8.05
C TRP A 175 -37.48 -18.70 9.39
N GLU A 176 -38.77 -19.00 9.51
CA GLU A 176 -39.35 -19.55 10.74
C GLU A 176 -38.76 -20.89 11.17
N GLU A 177 -38.34 -21.70 10.19
CA GLU A 177 -37.70 -23.02 10.41
C GLU A 177 -36.30 -22.95 11.05
N PHE A 178 -35.64 -21.79 10.99
CA PHE A 178 -34.28 -21.63 11.52
C PHE A 178 -34.31 -21.17 12.99
N ASP A 179 -33.36 -21.67 13.77
CA ASP A 179 -33.12 -21.17 15.13
C ASP A 179 -32.60 -19.73 15.10
N GLU A 180 -32.76 -19.02 16.23
CA GLU A 180 -32.38 -17.60 16.35
C GLU A 180 -30.91 -17.32 16.03
N ARG A 181 -30.00 -18.26 16.33
CA ARG A 181 -28.59 -18.11 16.02
C ARG A 181 -28.36 -18.18 14.51
N THR A 182 -28.96 -19.15 13.85
CA THR A 182 -28.87 -19.34 12.40
C THR A 182 -29.45 -18.16 11.64
N LYS A 183 -30.61 -17.60 12.06
CA LYS A 183 -31.21 -16.38 11.49
C LYS A 183 -30.24 -15.20 11.54
N LYS A 184 -29.62 -14.95 12.69
CA LYS A 184 -28.65 -13.88 12.90
C LYS A 184 -27.41 -14.01 12.02
N LEU A 185 -26.86 -15.23 11.91
CA LEU A 185 -25.67 -15.49 11.10
C LEU A 185 -25.98 -15.39 9.60
N LYS A 186 -27.12 -15.90 9.15
CA LYS A 186 -27.58 -15.74 7.75
C LYS A 186 -27.72 -14.27 7.37
N LEU A 187 -28.33 -13.46 8.25
CA LEU A 187 -28.49 -12.02 7.99
C LEU A 187 -27.14 -11.32 7.94
N ALA A 188 -26.21 -11.66 8.83
CA ALA A 188 -24.86 -11.14 8.82
C ALA A 188 -24.10 -11.51 7.52
N THR A 189 -24.23 -12.76 7.06
CA THR A 189 -23.67 -13.25 5.79
C THR A 189 -24.21 -12.46 4.60
N ILE A 190 -25.53 -12.18 4.57
CA ILE A 190 -26.14 -11.37 3.50
C ILE A 190 -25.62 -9.93 3.53
N ALA A 191 -25.51 -9.34 4.72
CA ALA A 191 -25.09 -7.94 4.87
C ALA A 191 -23.61 -7.72 4.57
N THR A 192 -22.75 -8.72 4.85
CA THR A 192 -21.29 -8.62 4.65
C THR A 192 -20.80 -9.22 3.33
N GLY A 193 -21.64 -10.00 2.63
CA GLY A 193 -21.29 -10.70 1.40
C GLY A 193 -20.30 -11.86 1.58
N ARG A 194 -20.00 -12.28 2.82
CA ARG A 194 -19.15 -13.44 3.13
C ARG A 194 -19.77 -14.29 4.22
N GLU A 195 -19.40 -15.55 4.29
CA GLU A 195 -19.89 -16.46 5.33
C GLU A 195 -19.43 -16.01 6.73
N ILE A 196 -20.40 -15.88 7.65
CA ILE A 196 -20.18 -15.48 9.05
C ILE A 196 -20.60 -16.63 9.94
N THR A 197 -19.66 -17.17 10.70
CA THR A 197 -19.87 -18.28 11.65
C THR A 197 -20.07 -17.80 13.08
N SER A 198 -19.65 -16.56 13.36
CA SER A 198 -19.85 -15.88 14.65
C SER A 198 -19.88 -14.37 14.46
N THR A 199 -20.76 -13.66 15.19
CA THR A 199 -20.77 -12.19 15.21
C THR A 199 -19.44 -11.60 15.73
N ALA A 200 -18.64 -12.38 16.46
CA ALA A 200 -17.30 -12.00 16.92
C ALA A 200 -16.25 -12.01 15.78
N ASP A 201 -16.58 -12.59 14.63
CA ASP A 201 -15.69 -12.65 13.46
C ASP A 201 -15.84 -11.42 12.56
N LEU A 202 -16.81 -10.55 12.83
CA LEU A 202 -16.99 -9.29 12.15
C LEU A 202 -15.83 -8.33 12.44
N THR A 203 -15.37 -7.64 11.41
CA THR A 203 -14.50 -6.48 11.56
C THR A 203 -15.30 -5.28 12.07
N ALA A 204 -14.63 -4.25 12.58
CA ALA A 204 -15.28 -3.03 13.05
C ALA A 204 -16.06 -2.30 11.94
N ALA A 205 -15.56 -2.36 10.70
CA ALA A 205 -16.24 -1.82 9.52
C ALA A 205 -17.51 -2.62 9.20
N GLU A 206 -17.38 -3.94 9.04
CA GLU A 206 -18.51 -4.84 8.77
C GLU A 206 -19.60 -4.76 9.87
N ALA A 207 -19.20 -4.62 11.13
CA ALA A 207 -20.14 -4.43 12.23
C ALA A 207 -20.87 -3.09 12.14
N GLY A 208 -20.20 -2.02 11.68
CA GLY A 208 -20.83 -0.73 11.41
C GLY A 208 -21.86 -0.81 10.28
N ASP A 209 -21.48 -1.42 9.17
CA ASP A 209 -22.36 -1.62 8.00
C ASP A 209 -23.55 -2.51 8.35
N PHE A 210 -23.33 -3.57 9.12
CA PHE A 210 -24.39 -4.47 9.56
C PHE A 210 -25.38 -3.79 10.51
N ILE A 211 -24.92 -2.95 11.44
CA ILE A 211 -25.81 -2.14 12.28
C ILE A 211 -26.69 -1.23 11.43
N THR A 212 -26.11 -0.57 10.42
CA THR A 212 -26.86 0.31 9.51
C THR A 212 -27.87 -0.49 8.69
N TYR A 213 -27.49 -1.65 8.18
CA TYR A 213 -28.36 -2.54 7.43
C TYR A 213 -29.60 -2.99 8.27
N ILE A 214 -29.37 -3.41 9.54
CA ILE A 214 -30.47 -3.79 10.45
C ILE A 214 -31.40 -2.60 10.71
N ALA A 215 -30.83 -1.41 10.97
CA ALA A 215 -31.62 -0.21 11.25
C ALA A 215 -32.53 0.17 10.06
N THR A 216 -32.02 0.07 8.83
CA THR A 216 -32.80 0.30 7.61
C THR A 216 -33.95 -0.70 7.50
N ARG A 217 -33.69 -1.99 7.73
CA ARG A 217 -34.75 -3.02 7.71
C ARG A 217 -35.83 -2.80 8.73
N ILE A 218 -35.47 -2.43 9.96
CA ILE A 218 -36.43 -2.11 11.01
C ILE A 218 -37.31 -0.90 10.59
N ALA A 219 -36.68 0.13 9.99
CA ALA A 219 -37.43 1.31 9.53
C ALA A 219 -38.44 0.96 8.41
N ASP A 220 -38.05 0.09 7.47
CA ASP A 220 -38.90 -0.36 6.38
C ASP A 220 -40.08 -1.20 6.90
N GLN A 221 -39.84 -2.13 7.83
CA GLN A 221 -40.90 -2.93 8.48
C GLN A 221 -41.91 -2.05 9.22
N LYS A 222 -41.45 -1.00 9.89
CA LYS A 222 -42.35 -0.04 10.57
C LYS A 222 -43.23 0.77 9.60
N LYS A 223 -42.70 1.08 8.39
CA LYS A 223 -43.47 1.74 7.34
C LYS A 223 -44.56 0.83 6.75
N GLU A 224 -44.21 -0.45 6.50
CA GLU A 224 -45.16 -1.45 6.01
C GLU A 224 -46.32 -1.74 6.99
N GLN A 225 -46.03 -1.69 8.30
CA GLN A 225 -47.06 -1.86 9.34
C GLN A 225 -47.97 -0.65 9.54
N ALA A 226 -47.52 0.53 9.05
CA ALA A 226 -48.28 1.80 9.16
C ALA A 226 -49.10 2.14 7.91
N SER A 227 -49.02 1.32 6.87
CA SER A 227 -49.75 1.45 5.58
C SER A 227 -50.88 0.46 5.47
#